data_d6c71176d6046689ab492f8efead3a7d
#
_entry.id   d6c71176d6046689ab492f8efead3a7d
#
_cell.length_a   1.000
_cell.length_b   1.000
_cell.length_c   1.000
_cell.angle_alpha   90.00
_cell.angle_beta   90.00
_cell.angle_gamma   90.00
#
_symmetry.space_group_name_H-M   'P 1'
#
loop_
_entity.id
_entity.type
_entity.pdbx_description
1 polymer ?
#
loop_
_entity_poly.entity_id
_entity_poly.type
_entity_poly.pdbx_seq_one_letter_code
_entity_poly.pdbx_strand_id
1 'polypeptide(L)'
;MTERLLVIGGDAAGMSAASRAKRRRPSLDVVAFERGEHTSFAACGIPYVLGGDIASTEELVARSPAEHAEHGIDVKMRTEAIELDTAGARVKVRELDTGTERWEAYDRLMVGTGASPLRPPIDGIDAPNVHGVQHLDAVPPLLEEAERSSGTNVVLIGAGYIGVELAEAFAKRGANVTMLEAGDQAILRLPADLAEDLRAGIENIGVQLKTNESVQAIGSDHVSTSEGAYPADLVVLGLGVRPNTSLAEDAGMKLGPAGGIVTDDRQQTSIEGVYAAGDCCVARHRISGELAYVPLGTTANRQGRVAGTNLGGGDARFPGILGTAVLKLCGVEIGMTGLNLAEALDAGFDAVANTITSSTTAGYYPTSEQVRVTMVAERGTGRLLGCFIVGGAGSAKRIDTAATALWNEMTAEALAEVDLSYAPPFSPVWDPISIA
;
A
#
# COMPACT_ATOMS: atom_id res chain seq x y z
N MET A 1 -33.36 -11.91 18.97
CA MET A 1 -33.09 -11.30 17.64
C MET A 1 -31.66 -11.63 17.27
N THR A 2 -31.37 -11.89 16.00
CA THR A 2 -30.01 -12.14 15.51
C THR A 2 -29.25 -10.81 15.52
N GLU A 3 -28.07 -10.78 16.14
CA GLU A 3 -27.24 -9.57 16.16
C GLU A 3 -26.73 -9.28 14.75
N ARG A 4 -26.78 -8.01 14.33
CA ARG A 4 -26.45 -7.58 12.97
C ARG A 4 -25.14 -6.79 12.93
N LEU A 5 -24.22 -7.26 12.10
CA LEU A 5 -22.97 -6.59 11.76
C LEU A 5 -23.09 -5.98 10.37
N LEU A 6 -22.97 -4.65 10.29
CA LEU A 6 -22.76 -3.97 9.01
C LEU A 6 -21.27 -3.72 8.77
N VAL A 7 -20.86 -3.88 7.52
CA VAL A 7 -19.48 -3.62 7.06
C VAL A 7 -19.53 -2.62 5.91
N ILE A 8 -18.86 -1.50 6.05
CA ILE A 8 -18.72 -0.49 5.00
C ILE A 8 -17.37 -0.70 4.32
N GLY A 9 -17.39 -1.08 3.04
CA GLY A 9 -16.23 -1.44 2.23
C GLY A 9 -16.05 -2.95 2.08
N GLY A 10 -16.12 -3.42 0.85
CA GLY A 10 -16.12 -4.84 0.45
C GLY A 10 -14.75 -5.37 0.03
N ASP A 11 -13.65 -4.75 0.44
CA ASP A 11 -12.30 -5.20 0.08
C ASP A 11 -11.49 -5.63 1.32
N ALA A 12 -10.16 -5.66 1.24
CA ALA A 12 -9.20 -6.29 2.14
C ALA A 12 -9.58 -6.24 3.64
N ALA A 13 -9.74 -5.05 4.21
CA ALA A 13 -10.02 -4.88 5.63
C ALA A 13 -11.44 -5.30 5.99
N GLY A 14 -12.44 -4.81 5.23
CA GLY A 14 -13.85 -5.09 5.49
C GLY A 14 -14.17 -6.58 5.38
N MET A 15 -13.74 -7.23 4.30
CA MET A 15 -14.03 -8.65 4.08
C MET A 15 -13.20 -9.57 4.97
N SER A 16 -11.97 -9.17 5.37
CA SER A 16 -11.22 -9.88 6.41
C SER A 16 -11.94 -9.82 7.76
N ALA A 17 -12.52 -8.66 8.11
CA ALA A 17 -13.31 -8.51 9.33
C ALA A 17 -14.61 -9.30 9.27
N ALA A 18 -15.40 -9.17 8.19
CA ALA A 18 -16.65 -9.90 7.96
C ALA A 18 -16.44 -11.41 8.07
N SER A 19 -15.49 -11.94 7.29
CA SER A 19 -15.18 -13.37 7.26
C SER A 19 -14.70 -13.89 8.62
N ARG A 20 -13.91 -13.11 9.35
CA ARG A 20 -13.41 -13.49 10.66
C ARG A 20 -14.51 -13.47 11.72
N ALA A 21 -15.37 -12.44 11.72
CA ALA A 21 -16.48 -12.32 12.64
C ALA A 21 -17.51 -13.46 12.43
N LYS A 22 -17.88 -13.72 11.18
CA LYS A 22 -18.81 -14.79 10.80
C LYS A 22 -18.31 -16.18 11.20
N ARG A 23 -17.03 -16.49 10.98
CA ARG A 23 -16.42 -17.76 11.40
C ARG A 23 -16.41 -17.95 12.92
N ARG A 24 -16.25 -16.87 13.68
CA ARG A 24 -16.26 -16.93 15.16
C ARG A 24 -17.67 -17.03 15.73
N ARG A 25 -18.61 -16.36 15.08
CA ARG A 25 -20.02 -16.31 15.50
C ARG A 25 -20.93 -16.55 14.31
N PRO A 26 -21.18 -17.82 13.96
CA PRO A 26 -21.97 -18.18 12.78
C PRO A 26 -23.40 -17.65 12.77
N SER A 27 -23.96 -17.30 13.95
CA SER A 27 -25.30 -16.72 14.08
C SER A 27 -25.38 -15.23 13.73
N LEU A 28 -24.25 -14.51 13.54
CA LEU A 28 -24.28 -13.11 13.13
C LEU A 28 -24.96 -12.95 11.77
N ASP A 29 -25.84 -11.95 11.65
CA ASP A 29 -26.27 -11.43 10.36
C ASP A 29 -25.21 -10.44 9.86
N VAL A 30 -24.49 -10.79 8.77
CA VAL A 30 -23.39 -10.00 8.27
C VAL A 30 -23.73 -9.47 6.90
N VAL A 31 -23.83 -8.14 6.78
CA VAL A 31 -24.09 -7.45 5.52
C VAL A 31 -22.93 -6.49 5.24
N ALA A 32 -22.34 -6.59 4.06
CA ALA A 32 -21.30 -5.69 3.59
C ALA A 32 -21.80 -4.82 2.44
N PHE A 33 -21.45 -3.53 2.45
CA PHE A 33 -21.78 -2.58 1.39
C PHE A 33 -20.51 -2.23 0.63
N GLU A 34 -20.53 -2.47 -0.68
CA GLU A 34 -19.46 -2.14 -1.60
C GLU A 34 -19.99 -1.22 -2.72
N ARG A 35 -19.33 -0.08 -2.90
CA ARG A 35 -19.72 0.91 -3.94
C ARG A 35 -19.28 0.51 -5.34
N GLY A 36 -18.20 -0.27 -5.45
CA GLY A 36 -17.61 -0.73 -6.71
C GLY A 36 -18.35 -1.93 -7.31
N GLU A 37 -17.82 -2.42 -8.41
CA GLU A 37 -18.28 -3.62 -9.11
C GLU A 37 -17.59 -4.90 -8.63
N HIS A 38 -16.48 -4.74 -7.87
CA HIS A 38 -15.65 -5.84 -7.40
C HIS A 38 -15.51 -5.83 -5.87
N THR A 39 -15.45 -7.01 -5.27
CA THR A 39 -15.13 -7.25 -3.86
C THR A 39 -13.91 -8.14 -3.74
N SER A 40 -13.15 -8.01 -2.66
CA SER A 40 -12.03 -8.90 -2.33
C SER A 40 -11.03 -9.07 -3.47
N PHE A 41 -10.50 -7.99 -3.98
CA PHE A 41 -9.53 -8.00 -5.08
C PHE A 41 -8.13 -7.54 -4.64
N ALA A 42 -7.11 -7.92 -5.42
CA ALA A 42 -5.71 -7.57 -5.18
C ALA A 42 -5.32 -6.33 -6.00
N ALA A 43 -5.56 -5.11 -5.49
CA ALA A 43 -5.19 -3.87 -6.18
C ALA A 43 -3.70 -3.80 -6.56
N CYS A 44 -2.81 -4.40 -5.73
CA CYS A 44 -1.37 -4.49 -6.03
C CYS A 44 -1.05 -5.31 -7.29
N GLY A 45 -2.01 -6.07 -7.84
CA GLY A 45 -1.85 -6.79 -9.10
C GLY A 45 -2.08 -5.94 -10.35
N ILE A 46 -2.66 -4.76 -10.22
CA ILE A 46 -3.04 -3.90 -11.35
C ILE A 46 -1.83 -3.55 -12.25
N PRO A 47 -0.68 -3.10 -11.74
CA PRO A 47 0.49 -2.83 -12.59
C PRO A 47 0.94 -4.05 -13.39
N TYR A 48 0.81 -5.25 -12.83
CA TYR A 48 1.20 -6.51 -13.51
C TYR A 48 0.20 -6.93 -14.59
N VAL A 49 -1.09 -6.61 -14.45
CA VAL A 49 -2.08 -6.75 -15.54
C VAL A 49 -1.75 -5.75 -16.65
N LEU A 50 -1.50 -4.49 -16.30
CA LEU A 50 -1.12 -3.46 -17.26
C LEU A 50 0.19 -3.81 -17.97
N GLY A 51 1.15 -4.41 -17.30
CA GLY A 51 2.42 -4.89 -17.87
C GLY A 51 2.31 -6.19 -18.69
N GLY A 52 1.19 -6.91 -18.58
CA GLY A 52 0.95 -8.19 -19.25
C GLY A 52 1.57 -9.41 -18.55
N ASP A 53 2.02 -9.26 -17.31
CA ASP A 53 2.51 -10.38 -16.49
C ASP A 53 1.35 -11.21 -15.91
N ILE A 54 0.16 -10.61 -15.72
CA ILE A 54 -1.10 -11.25 -15.36
C ILE A 54 -2.06 -11.06 -16.52
N ALA A 55 -2.79 -12.12 -16.90
CA ALA A 55 -3.55 -12.14 -18.14
C ALA A 55 -4.80 -11.24 -18.09
N SER A 56 -5.45 -11.12 -16.94
CA SER A 56 -6.71 -10.36 -16.83
C SER A 56 -6.98 -9.83 -15.43
N THR A 57 -7.89 -8.86 -15.33
CA THR A 57 -8.35 -8.29 -14.05
C THR A 57 -9.13 -9.28 -13.20
N GLU A 58 -9.80 -10.26 -13.82
CA GLU A 58 -10.56 -11.31 -13.12
C GLU A 58 -9.66 -12.18 -12.25
N GLU A 59 -8.40 -12.39 -12.65
CA GLU A 59 -7.41 -13.13 -11.84
C GLU A 59 -7.05 -12.40 -10.54
N LEU A 60 -7.31 -11.10 -10.46
CA LEU A 60 -7.09 -10.31 -9.25
C LEU A 60 -8.24 -10.44 -8.24
N VAL A 61 -9.40 -10.96 -8.63
CA VAL A 61 -10.55 -11.14 -7.74
C VAL A 61 -10.38 -12.42 -6.93
N ALA A 62 -10.05 -12.27 -5.66
CA ALA A 62 -9.83 -13.41 -4.77
C ALA A 62 -11.12 -14.13 -4.37
N ARG A 63 -12.25 -13.42 -4.37
CA ARG A 63 -13.56 -13.99 -4.01
C ARG A 63 -14.70 -13.14 -4.55
N SER A 64 -15.67 -13.78 -5.18
CA SER A 64 -16.90 -13.18 -5.70
C SER A 64 -17.95 -12.95 -4.60
N PRO A 65 -18.99 -12.10 -4.85
CA PRO A 65 -20.13 -11.97 -3.94
C PRO A 65 -20.88 -13.28 -3.68
N ALA A 66 -20.97 -14.17 -4.69
CA ALA A 66 -21.61 -15.48 -4.55
C ALA A 66 -20.85 -16.38 -3.56
N GLU A 67 -19.52 -16.44 -3.67
CA GLU A 67 -18.69 -17.19 -2.73
C GLU A 67 -18.73 -16.61 -1.31
N HIS A 68 -18.91 -15.31 -1.16
CA HIS A 68 -19.17 -14.71 0.17
C HIS A 68 -20.52 -15.14 0.74
N ALA A 69 -21.57 -15.20 -0.10
CA ALA A 69 -22.90 -15.64 0.29
C ALA A 69 -22.90 -17.11 0.77
N GLU A 70 -22.14 -18.00 0.12
CA GLU A 70 -21.94 -19.39 0.58
C GLU A 70 -21.33 -19.46 1.99
N HIS A 71 -20.58 -18.44 2.39
CA HIS A 71 -20.02 -18.30 3.73
C HIS A 71 -20.91 -17.49 4.69
N GLY A 72 -22.15 -17.17 4.27
CA GLY A 72 -23.14 -16.47 5.07
C GLY A 72 -22.87 -14.98 5.24
N ILE A 73 -22.20 -14.34 4.28
CA ILE A 73 -21.94 -12.89 4.23
C ILE A 73 -22.69 -12.35 3.01
N ASP A 74 -23.64 -11.44 3.23
CA ASP A 74 -24.40 -10.78 2.17
C ASP A 74 -23.66 -9.52 1.71
N VAL A 75 -23.07 -9.55 0.51
CA VAL A 75 -22.34 -8.40 -0.06
C VAL A 75 -23.26 -7.66 -1.03
N LYS A 76 -23.61 -6.43 -0.68
CA LYS A 76 -24.40 -5.52 -1.51
C LYS A 76 -23.44 -4.68 -2.35
N MET A 77 -23.21 -5.14 -3.59
CA MET A 77 -22.44 -4.42 -4.59
C MET A 77 -23.16 -3.15 -5.05
N ARG A 78 -22.46 -2.19 -5.63
CA ARG A 78 -23.03 -0.95 -6.15
C ARG A 78 -23.86 -0.19 -5.11
N THR A 79 -23.47 -0.33 -3.83
CA THR A 79 -24.18 0.26 -2.69
C THR A 79 -23.21 1.07 -1.83
N GLU A 80 -23.40 2.37 -1.83
CA GLU A 80 -22.55 3.34 -1.12
C GLU A 80 -23.15 3.71 0.24
N ALA A 81 -22.35 3.68 1.31
CA ALA A 81 -22.71 4.28 2.59
C ALA A 81 -22.47 5.80 2.51
N ILE A 82 -23.54 6.59 2.70
CA ILE A 82 -23.52 8.04 2.50
C ILE A 82 -23.70 8.86 3.78
N GLU A 83 -24.20 8.25 4.86
CA GLU A 83 -24.42 8.93 6.14
C GLU A 83 -24.36 7.90 7.29
N LEU A 84 -23.82 8.30 8.43
CA LEU A 84 -23.73 7.47 9.62
C LEU A 84 -24.39 8.17 10.83
N ASP A 85 -25.50 7.62 11.28
CA ASP A 85 -26.19 8.02 12.53
C ASP A 85 -25.75 7.06 13.65
N THR A 86 -24.72 7.43 14.38
CA THR A 86 -24.18 6.60 15.47
C THR A 86 -25.09 6.57 16.68
N ALA A 87 -25.87 7.63 16.93
CA ALA A 87 -26.83 7.69 18.03
C ALA A 87 -28.06 6.80 17.76
N GLY A 88 -28.50 6.73 16.50
CA GLY A 88 -29.58 5.85 16.07
C GLY A 88 -29.11 4.44 15.66
N ALA A 89 -27.81 4.14 15.74
CA ALA A 89 -27.18 2.90 15.33
C ALA A 89 -27.62 2.44 13.93
N ARG A 90 -27.46 3.31 12.93
CA ARG A 90 -27.85 3.05 11.55
C ARG A 90 -26.97 3.73 10.54
N VAL A 91 -26.86 3.13 9.36
CA VAL A 91 -26.12 3.64 8.19
C VAL A 91 -27.12 3.95 7.08
N LYS A 92 -27.02 5.11 6.46
CA LYS A 92 -27.77 5.44 5.26
C LYS A 92 -26.98 4.97 4.05
N VAL A 93 -27.59 4.15 3.23
CA VAL A 93 -26.99 3.62 2.01
C VAL A 93 -27.75 4.08 0.78
N ARG A 94 -27.03 4.22 -0.33
CA ARG A 94 -27.56 4.55 -1.65
C ARG A 94 -27.21 3.43 -2.62
N GLU A 95 -28.20 2.84 -3.27
CA GLU A 95 -28.00 1.96 -4.42
C GLU A 95 -27.65 2.81 -5.64
N LEU A 96 -26.46 2.61 -6.19
CA LEU A 96 -25.93 3.48 -7.25
C LEU A 96 -26.64 3.31 -8.58
N ASP A 97 -27.22 2.14 -8.83
CA ASP A 97 -27.91 1.84 -10.08
C ASP A 97 -29.33 2.43 -10.13
N THR A 98 -29.98 2.56 -8.99
CA THR A 98 -31.37 3.06 -8.87
C THR A 98 -31.47 4.45 -8.25
N GLY A 99 -30.41 4.88 -7.54
CA GLY A 99 -30.43 6.09 -6.72
C GLY A 99 -31.25 5.95 -5.43
N THR A 100 -31.75 4.76 -5.12
CA THR A 100 -32.60 4.51 -3.95
C THR A 100 -31.80 4.63 -2.67
N GLU A 101 -32.29 5.42 -1.72
CA GLU A 101 -31.68 5.60 -0.41
C GLU A 101 -32.53 4.93 0.69
N ARG A 102 -31.86 4.29 1.65
CA ARG A 102 -32.50 3.71 2.83
C ARG A 102 -31.59 3.68 4.03
N TRP A 103 -32.19 3.63 5.22
CA TRP A 103 -31.47 3.41 6.47
C TRP A 103 -31.38 1.92 6.79
N GLU A 104 -30.21 1.46 7.20
CA GLU A 104 -29.90 0.10 7.63
C GLU A 104 -29.43 0.14 9.09
N ALA A 105 -30.14 -0.53 9.99
CA ALA A 105 -29.78 -0.59 11.39
C ALA A 105 -28.69 -1.62 11.65
N TYR A 106 -27.84 -1.38 12.66
CA TYR A 106 -26.79 -2.30 13.09
C TYR A 106 -26.74 -2.44 14.62
N ASP A 107 -26.22 -3.57 15.09
CA ASP A 107 -25.77 -3.75 16.46
C ASP A 107 -24.26 -3.46 16.58
N ARG A 108 -23.52 -3.76 15.52
CA ARG A 108 -22.07 -3.50 15.37
C ARG A 108 -21.75 -2.99 13.98
N LEU A 109 -20.75 -2.12 13.91
CA LEU A 109 -20.32 -1.53 12.64
C LEU A 109 -18.82 -1.71 12.43
N MET A 110 -18.46 -2.08 11.20
CA MET A 110 -17.10 -2.07 10.69
C MET A 110 -16.96 -1.03 9.58
N VAL A 111 -16.04 -0.08 9.74
CA VAL A 111 -15.68 0.92 8.73
C VAL A 111 -14.37 0.51 8.06
N GLY A 112 -14.45 0.15 6.80
CA GLY A 112 -13.32 -0.25 5.95
C GLY A 112 -13.35 0.48 4.61
N THR A 113 -13.57 1.79 4.63
CA THR A 113 -13.77 2.65 3.45
C THR A 113 -12.53 2.83 2.57
N GLY A 114 -11.37 2.33 3.02
CA GLY A 114 -10.13 2.37 2.27
C GLY A 114 -9.60 3.78 2.02
N ALA A 115 -8.97 3.96 0.86
CA ALA A 115 -8.38 5.22 0.44
C ALA A 115 -8.69 5.50 -1.04
N SER A 116 -8.50 6.73 -1.47
CA SER A 116 -8.64 7.15 -2.87
C SER A 116 -7.36 7.80 -3.37
N PRO A 117 -7.05 7.72 -4.68
CA PRO A 117 -5.92 8.41 -5.27
C PRO A 117 -5.92 9.90 -4.92
N LEU A 118 -4.74 10.41 -4.60
CA LEU A 118 -4.57 11.83 -4.35
C LEU A 118 -4.73 12.59 -5.67
N ARG A 119 -5.63 13.58 -5.68
CA ARG A 119 -5.83 14.52 -6.80
C ARG A 119 -5.62 15.94 -6.29
N PRO A 120 -4.39 16.48 -6.34
CA PRO A 120 -4.13 17.86 -5.97
C PRO A 120 -4.82 18.83 -6.95
N PRO A 121 -5.01 20.10 -6.59
CA PRO A 121 -5.66 21.09 -7.44
C PRO A 121 -4.72 21.56 -8.55
N ILE A 122 -4.43 20.68 -9.50
CA ILE A 122 -3.64 20.95 -10.71
C ILE A 122 -4.63 21.13 -11.86
N ASP A 123 -4.46 22.19 -12.66
CA ASP A 123 -5.29 22.45 -13.83
C ASP A 123 -5.22 21.25 -14.80
N GLY A 124 -6.38 20.75 -15.22
CA GLY A 124 -6.49 19.60 -16.12
C GLY A 124 -6.40 18.22 -15.47
N ILE A 125 -6.32 18.10 -14.13
CA ILE A 125 -6.19 16.80 -13.43
C ILE A 125 -7.38 15.86 -13.64
N ASP A 126 -8.53 16.40 -14.01
CA ASP A 126 -9.75 15.64 -14.31
C ASP A 126 -10.01 15.49 -15.83
N ALA A 127 -9.00 15.78 -16.66
CA ALA A 127 -9.11 15.61 -18.10
C ALA A 127 -9.27 14.12 -18.47
N PRO A 128 -9.89 13.80 -19.63
CA PRO A 128 -10.17 12.41 -20.03
C PRO A 128 -8.91 11.52 -20.18
N ASN A 129 -7.76 12.11 -20.48
CA ASN A 129 -6.48 11.43 -20.61
C ASN A 129 -5.74 11.23 -19.27
N VAL A 130 -6.36 11.55 -18.12
CA VAL A 130 -5.76 11.45 -16.79
C VAL A 130 -6.41 10.32 -15.99
N HIS A 131 -5.63 9.32 -15.62
CA HIS A 131 -6.10 8.12 -14.94
C HIS A 131 -5.44 7.95 -13.57
N GLY A 132 -6.20 7.38 -12.62
CA GLY A 132 -5.69 6.85 -11.35
C GLY A 132 -5.73 5.32 -11.38
N VAL A 133 -4.90 4.67 -10.55
CA VAL A 133 -4.74 3.20 -10.55
C VAL A 133 -4.96 2.67 -9.15
N GLN A 134 -6.22 2.51 -8.72
CA GLN A 134 -6.51 2.00 -7.38
C GLN A 134 -7.72 1.06 -7.29
N HIS A 135 -8.62 1.12 -8.26
CA HIS A 135 -9.81 0.28 -8.31
C HIS A 135 -9.83 -0.49 -9.62
N LEU A 136 -10.26 -1.74 -9.57
CA LEU A 136 -10.36 -2.58 -10.78
C LEU A 136 -11.27 -1.96 -11.85
N ASP A 137 -12.31 -1.24 -11.42
CA ASP A 137 -13.27 -0.57 -12.32
C ASP A 137 -12.60 0.50 -13.21
N ALA A 138 -11.43 1.04 -12.79
CA ALA A 138 -10.66 2.01 -13.56
C ALA A 138 -9.63 1.37 -14.51
N VAL A 139 -9.44 0.04 -14.42
CA VAL A 139 -8.39 -0.67 -15.19
C VAL A 139 -8.77 -0.89 -16.65
N PRO A 140 -10.00 -1.28 -17.05
CA PRO A 140 -10.31 -1.57 -18.44
C PRO A 140 -9.98 -0.43 -19.42
N PRO A 141 -10.38 0.83 -19.19
CA PRO A 141 -9.99 1.93 -20.07
C PRO A 141 -8.46 2.13 -20.12
N LEU A 142 -7.80 2.03 -18.97
CA LEU A 142 -6.35 2.19 -18.89
C LEU A 142 -5.60 1.03 -19.56
N LEU A 143 -6.16 -0.18 -19.52
CA LEU A 143 -5.60 -1.35 -20.21
C LEU A 143 -5.69 -1.19 -21.74
N GLU A 144 -6.82 -0.71 -22.26
CA GLU A 144 -6.98 -0.38 -23.68
C GLU A 144 -5.96 0.66 -24.13
N GLU A 145 -5.73 1.71 -23.33
CA GLU A 145 -4.69 2.72 -23.61
C GLU A 145 -3.29 2.09 -23.53
N ALA A 146 -3.02 1.23 -22.53
CA ALA A 146 -1.74 0.54 -22.38
C ALA A 146 -1.45 -0.39 -23.58
N GLU A 147 -2.47 -1.10 -24.09
CA GLU A 147 -2.32 -1.97 -25.26
C GLU A 147 -2.00 -1.20 -26.55
N ARG A 148 -2.46 0.05 -26.65
CA ARG A 148 -2.17 0.96 -27.77
C ARG A 148 -0.95 1.85 -27.54
N SER A 149 -0.27 1.71 -26.41
CA SER A 149 0.76 2.65 -25.96
C SER A 149 2.12 2.52 -26.65
N SER A 150 2.32 1.53 -27.54
CA SER A 150 3.57 1.41 -28.28
C SER A 150 3.87 2.67 -29.10
N GLY A 151 4.94 3.38 -28.70
CA GLY A 151 5.35 4.64 -29.31
C GLY A 151 4.57 5.86 -28.82
N THR A 152 3.59 5.72 -27.91
CA THR A 152 2.89 6.85 -27.30
C THR A 152 3.68 7.43 -26.11
N ASN A 153 3.40 8.69 -25.79
CA ASN A 153 4.02 9.40 -24.68
C ASN A 153 3.16 9.23 -23.42
N VAL A 154 3.69 8.52 -22.44
CA VAL A 154 3.03 8.31 -21.14
C VAL A 154 3.76 9.12 -20.09
N VAL A 155 3.03 10.01 -19.40
CA VAL A 155 3.57 10.76 -18.27
C VAL A 155 3.02 10.19 -16.98
N LEU A 156 3.91 9.73 -16.10
CA LEU A 156 3.60 9.31 -14.74
C LEU A 156 3.89 10.46 -13.79
N ILE A 157 2.90 10.86 -13.01
CA ILE A 157 3.05 11.94 -12.02
C ILE A 157 3.22 11.29 -10.64
N GLY A 158 4.43 11.38 -10.08
CA GLY A 158 4.86 10.76 -8.84
C GLY A 158 5.71 9.52 -9.05
N ALA A 159 6.87 9.46 -8.39
CA ALA A 159 7.82 8.35 -8.43
C ALA A 159 7.79 7.51 -7.12
N GLY A 160 6.61 7.35 -6.51
CA GLY A 160 6.37 6.41 -5.41
C GLY A 160 6.28 4.95 -5.89
N TYR A 161 5.87 4.03 -5.01
CA TYR A 161 5.76 2.59 -5.31
C TYR A 161 4.95 2.31 -6.57
N ILE A 162 3.71 2.84 -6.65
CA ILE A 162 2.81 2.63 -7.79
C ILE A 162 3.39 3.24 -9.06
N GLY A 163 3.96 4.45 -8.98
CA GLY A 163 4.59 5.10 -10.13
C GLY A 163 5.72 4.27 -10.73
N VAL A 164 6.59 3.70 -9.90
CA VAL A 164 7.72 2.86 -10.33
C VAL A 164 7.23 1.56 -10.99
N GLU A 165 6.23 0.88 -10.41
CA GLU A 165 5.65 -0.35 -11.01
C GLU A 165 4.93 -0.06 -12.34
N LEU A 166 4.23 1.07 -12.44
CA LEU A 166 3.58 1.49 -13.68
C LEU A 166 4.59 1.90 -14.76
N ALA A 167 5.73 2.49 -14.38
CA ALA A 167 6.80 2.81 -15.32
C ALA A 167 7.31 1.55 -16.02
N GLU A 168 7.53 0.47 -15.28
CA GLU A 168 7.88 -0.84 -15.86
C GLU A 168 6.76 -1.36 -16.77
N ALA A 169 5.50 -1.29 -16.33
CA ALA A 169 4.36 -1.79 -17.08
C ALA A 169 4.24 -1.14 -18.47
N PHE A 170 4.31 0.19 -18.53
CA PHE A 170 4.23 0.93 -19.80
C PHE A 170 5.49 0.80 -20.64
N ALA A 171 6.69 0.79 -20.03
CA ALA A 171 7.93 0.56 -20.76
C ALA A 171 7.96 -0.82 -21.43
N LYS A 172 7.49 -1.88 -20.77
CA LYS A 172 7.33 -3.22 -21.35
C LYS A 172 6.42 -3.24 -22.59
N ARG A 173 5.44 -2.34 -22.65
CA ARG A 173 4.54 -2.20 -23.80
C ARG A 173 5.08 -1.29 -24.90
N GLY A 174 6.29 -0.75 -24.73
CA GLY A 174 6.95 0.07 -25.72
C GLY A 174 6.52 1.54 -25.75
N ALA A 175 5.93 2.04 -24.66
CA ALA A 175 5.63 3.47 -24.48
C ALA A 175 6.91 4.29 -24.26
N ASN A 176 6.87 5.58 -24.65
CA ASN A 176 7.85 6.57 -24.24
C ASN A 176 7.45 7.12 -22.86
N VAL A 177 8.05 6.60 -21.80
CA VAL A 177 7.65 6.92 -20.43
C VAL A 177 8.49 8.04 -19.84
N THR A 178 7.82 9.12 -19.39
CA THR A 178 8.42 10.17 -18.55
C THR A 178 7.79 10.13 -17.16
N MET A 179 8.61 10.02 -16.13
CA MET A 179 8.20 10.03 -14.74
C MET A 179 8.59 11.37 -14.11
N LEU A 180 7.62 12.11 -13.58
CA LEU A 180 7.79 13.42 -12.94
C LEU A 180 7.65 13.28 -11.43
N GLU A 181 8.66 13.73 -10.68
CA GLU A 181 8.69 13.69 -9.22
C GLU A 181 9.06 15.07 -8.67
N ALA A 182 8.24 15.58 -7.77
CA ALA A 182 8.48 16.88 -7.11
C ALA A 182 9.65 16.83 -6.11
N GLY A 183 9.90 15.66 -5.54
CA GLY A 183 11.04 15.40 -4.66
C GLY A 183 12.34 15.21 -5.44
N ASP A 184 13.42 15.06 -4.70
CA ASP A 184 14.79 14.94 -5.24
C ASP A 184 15.13 13.52 -5.73
N GLN A 185 14.28 12.51 -5.42
CA GLN A 185 14.53 11.11 -5.80
C GLN A 185 13.21 10.30 -5.93
N ALA A 186 13.30 9.16 -6.60
CA ALA A 186 12.23 8.15 -6.56
C ALA A 186 12.21 7.47 -5.19
N ILE A 187 11.01 7.15 -4.69
CA ILE A 187 10.77 6.53 -3.38
C ILE A 187 11.52 7.28 -2.27
N LEU A 188 11.02 8.44 -1.89
CA LEU A 188 11.65 9.40 -0.95
C LEU A 188 12.13 8.79 0.38
N ARG A 189 11.61 7.64 0.80
CA ARG A 189 12.05 6.96 2.02
C ARG A 189 13.36 6.17 1.86
N LEU A 190 13.81 5.89 0.65
CA LEU A 190 15.09 5.21 0.44
C LEU A 190 16.26 6.11 0.87
N PRO A 191 17.33 5.56 1.47
CA PRO A 191 18.61 6.25 1.56
C PRO A 191 19.07 6.72 0.17
N ALA A 192 19.68 7.92 0.11
CA ALA A 192 20.00 8.57 -1.17
C ALA A 192 20.90 7.73 -2.09
N ASP A 193 21.83 6.98 -1.52
CA ASP A 193 22.71 6.09 -2.27
C ASP A 193 21.98 4.86 -2.85
N LEU A 194 20.95 4.34 -2.16
CA LEU A 194 20.08 3.29 -2.67
C LEU A 194 19.09 3.84 -3.71
N ALA A 195 18.64 5.08 -3.55
CA ALA A 195 17.76 5.73 -4.51
C ALA A 195 18.47 5.97 -5.85
N GLU A 196 19.79 6.17 -5.87
CA GLU A 196 20.60 6.27 -7.09
C GLU A 196 20.64 4.93 -7.84
N ASP A 197 20.77 3.79 -7.15
CA ASP A 197 20.69 2.47 -7.76
C ASP A 197 19.29 2.24 -8.40
N LEU A 198 18.22 2.70 -7.74
CA LEU A 198 16.88 2.67 -8.29
C LEU A 198 16.75 3.57 -9.52
N ARG A 199 17.29 4.80 -9.48
CA ARG A 199 17.34 5.71 -10.63
C ARG A 199 17.98 5.02 -11.84
N ALA A 200 19.17 4.44 -11.64
CA ALA A 200 19.85 3.70 -12.70
C ALA A 200 18.98 2.55 -13.26
N GLY A 201 18.25 1.83 -12.39
CA GLY A 201 17.30 0.81 -12.80
C GLY A 201 16.15 1.35 -13.66
N ILE A 202 15.56 2.49 -13.28
CA ILE A 202 14.50 3.18 -14.02
C ILE A 202 15.02 3.62 -15.41
N GLU A 203 16.19 4.24 -15.45
CA GLU A 203 16.78 4.72 -16.71
C GLU A 203 17.19 3.58 -17.65
N ASN A 204 17.66 2.46 -17.11
CA ASN A 204 18.04 1.27 -17.89
C ASN A 204 16.87 0.62 -18.64
N ILE A 205 15.64 0.82 -18.21
CA ILE A 205 14.45 0.37 -18.95
C ILE A 205 13.91 1.42 -19.92
N GLY A 206 14.65 2.51 -20.14
CA GLY A 206 14.30 3.58 -21.08
C GLY A 206 13.32 4.63 -20.53
N VAL A 207 13.02 4.61 -19.24
CA VAL A 207 12.15 5.60 -18.59
C VAL A 207 12.94 6.86 -18.25
N GLN A 208 12.40 8.04 -18.60
CA GLN A 208 12.99 9.32 -18.22
C GLN A 208 12.48 9.74 -16.83
N LEU A 209 13.34 9.66 -15.81
CA LEU A 209 13.02 10.16 -14.46
C LEU A 209 13.44 11.64 -14.32
N LYS A 210 12.47 12.50 -14.05
CA LYS A 210 12.65 13.93 -13.77
C LYS A 210 12.31 14.20 -12.33
N THR A 211 13.30 14.55 -11.54
CA THR A 211 13.17 14.89 -10.11
C THR A 211 13.27 16.39 -9.91
N ASN A 212 12.82 16.91 -8.75
CA ASN A 212 12.70 18.32 -8.45
C ASN A 212 11.79 19.08 -9.46
N GLU A 213 10.87 18.37 -10.10
CA GLU A 213 9.93 18.94 -11.08
C GLU A 213 8.49 18.83 -10.60
N SER A 214 7.87 19.97 -10.33
CA SER A 214 6.47 20.06 -9.95
C SER A 214 5.57 20.28 -11.15
N VAL A 215 4.53 19.45 -11.28
CA VAL A 215 3.51 19.61 -12.32
C VAL A 215 2.67 20.84 -12.01
N GLN A 216 2.47 21.69 -13.02
CA GLN A 216 1.70 22.93 -12.94
C GLN A 216 0.35 22.81 -13.64
N ALA A 217 0.30 22.16 -14.81
CA ALA A 217 -0.92 21.94 -15.55
C ALA A 217 -0.82 20.69 -16.44
N ILE A 218 -1.98 20.09 -16.72
CA ILE A 218 -2.13 18.93 -17.61
C ILE A 218 -3.00 19.37 -18.79
N GLY A 219 -2.42 19.36 -19.99
CA GLY A 219 -3.11 19.63 -21.24
C GLY A 219 -3.65 18.34 -21.87
N SER A 220 -4.21 18.50 -23.08
CA SER A 220 -4.70 17.36 -23.86
C SER A 220 -3.58 16.54 -24.53
N ASP A 221 -2.39 17.10 -24.68
CA ASP A 221 -1.25 16.54 -25.41
C ASP A 221 0.10 16.77 -24.73
N HIS A 222 0.11 17.42 -23.56
CA HIS A 222 1.33 17.68 -22.80
C HIS A 222 1.06 17.89 -21.31
N VAL A 223 2.10 17.70 -20.50
CA VAL A 223 2.15 18.10 -19.07
C VAL A 223 3.17 19.21 -18.90
N SER A 224 2.75 20.33 -18.33
CA SER A 224 3.61 21.47 -18.00
C SER A 224 4.13 21.35 -16.57
N THR A 225 5.43 21.62 -16.40
CA THR A 225 6.12 21.59 -15.10
C THR A 225 6.82 22.92 -14.82
N SER A 226 7.52 23.01 -13.67
CA SER A 226 8.39 24.15 -13.35
C SER A 226 9.57 24.31 -14.32
N GLU A 227 10.00 23.23 -14.98
CA GLU A 227 11.20 23.18 -15.82
C GLU A 227 10.90 23.10 -17.33
N GLY A 228 9.66 22.80 -17.71
CA GLY A 228 9.29 22.71 -19.12
C GLY A 228 7.96 22.02 -19.38
N ALA A 229 7.80 21.48 -20.59
CA ALA A 229 6.62 20.73 -20.98
C ALA A 229 7.03 19.39 -21.61
N TYR A 230 6.29 18.33 -21.27
CA TYR A 230 6.50 16.97 -21.75
C TYR A 230 5.30 16.51 -22.58
N PRO A 231 5.51 15.94 -23.77
CA PRO A 231 4.41 15.35 -24.55
C PRO A 231 3.72 14.26 -23.73
N ALA A 232 2.39 14.24 -23.74
CA ALA A 232 1.58 13.32 -22.98
C ALA A 232 0.30 12.96 -23.73
N ASP A 233 0.27 11.76 -24.30
CA ASP A 233 -0.95 11.18 -24.84
C ASP A 233 -1.79 10.57 -23.72
N LEU A 234 -1.12 10.08 -22.67
CA LEU A 234 -1.70 9.48 -21.47
C LEU A 234 -0.99 10.01 -20.23
N VAL A 235 -1.75 10.33 -19.19
CA VAL A 235 -1.24 10.74 -17.87
C VAL A 235 -1.75 9.79 -16.81
N VAL A 236 -0.85 9.25 -15.96
CA VAL A 236 -1.23 8.38 -14.87
C VAL A 236 -0.73 8.92 -13.53
N LEU A 237 -1.65 8.99 -12.56
CA LEU A 237 -1.38 9.56 -11.25
C LEU A 237 -0.81 8.51 -10.30
N GLY A 238 0.46 8.66 -9.94
CA GLY A 238 1.19 7.90 -8.92
C GLY A 238 1.45 8.69 -7.63
N LEU A 239 0.60 9.69 -7.33
CA LEU A 239 0.80 10.68 -6.26
C LEU A 239 0.51 10.14 -4.84
N GLY A 240 0.22 8.85 -4.72
CA GLY A 240 -0.20 8.24 -3.46
C GLY A 240 -1.71 8.39 -3.23
N VAL A 241 -2.14 8.16 -1.99
CA VAL A 241 -3.54 8.03 -1.62
C VAL A 241 -3.87 8.83 -0.35
N ARG A 242 -5.13 9.22 -0.22
CA ARG A 242 -5.70 9.78 1.01
C ARG A 242 -6.77 8.85 1.56
N PRO A 243 -6.90 8.74 2.90
CA PRO A 243 -7.94 7.92 3.52
C PRO A 243 -9.33 8.47 3.22
N ASN A 244 -10.30 7.56 3.00
CA ASN A 244 -11.71 7.92 2.81
C ASN A 244 -12.39 8.04 4.17
N THR A 245 -12.37 9.23 4.76
CA THR A 245 -12.79 9.45 6.16
C THR A 245 -13.92 10.46 6.33
N SER A 246 -14.48 11.01 5.26
CA SER A 246 -15.60 11.98 5.37
C SER A 246 -16.77 11.44 6.21
N LEU A 247 -17.18 10.19 5.96
CA LEU A 247 -18.24 9.53 6.73
C LEU A 247 -17.89 9.41 8.24
N ALA A 248 -16.63 9.17 8.56
CA ALA A 248 -16.13 9.05 9.93
C ALA A 248 -16.00 10.43 10.59
N GLU A 249 -15.56 11.44 9.85
CA GLU A 249 -15.44 12.82 10.30
C GLU A 249 -16.81 13.42 10.62
N ASP A 250 -17.78 13.27 9.71
CA ASP A 250 -19.16 13.73 9.90
C ASP A 250 -19.84 13.05 11.11
N ALA A 251 -19.48 11.81 11.40
CA ALA A 251 -19.92 11.06 12.58
C ALA A 251 -19.16 11.42 13.87
N GLY A 252 -18.17 12.32 13.83
CA GLY A 252 -17.39 12.75 14.99
C GLY A 252 -16.33 11.75 15.45
N MET A 253 -15.87 10.84 14.61
CA MET A 253 -14.76 9.94 14.92
C MET A 253 -13.44 10.72 15.02
N LYS A 254 -12.55 10.28 15.92
CA LYS A 254 -11.23 10.88 16.05
C LYS A 254 -10.37 10.53 14.83
N LEU A 255 -9.80 11.56 14.19
CA LEU A 255 -8.84 11.44 13.11
C LEU A 255 -7.40 11.73 13.61
N GLY A 256 -6.42 11.14 12.92
CA GLY A 256 -4.99 11.28 13.20
C GLY A 256 -4.21 11.78 11.99
N PRO A 257 -2.92 11.44 11.88
CA PRO A 257 -2.08 11.81 10.74
C PRO A 257 -2.74 11.52 9.39
N ALA A 258 -2.50 12.38 8.41
CA ALA A 258 -3.09 12.31 7.06
C ALA A 258 -4.64 12.25 7.03
N GLY A 259 -5.33 12.52 8.14
CA GLY A 259 -6.78 12.41 8.25
C GLY A 259 -7.29 10.98 8.44
N GLY A 260 -6.45 10.01 8.75
CA GLY A 260 -6.86 8.61 8.95
C GLY A 260 -7.57 8.40 10.30
N ILE A 261 -8.52 7.47 10.35
CA ILE A 261 -9.30 7.15 11.57
C ILE A 261 -8.36 6.58 12.64
N VAL A 262 -8.45 7.14 13.86
CA VAL A 262 -7.72 6.62 15.03
C VAL A 262 -8.51 5.49 15.67
N THR A 263 -7.87 4.34 15.84
CA THR A 263 -8.42 3.20 16.57
C THR A 263 -7.52 2.83 17.75
N ASP A 264 -8.09 2.14 18.73
CA ASP A 264 -7.31 1.45 19.75
C ASP A 264 -6.65 0.17 19.20
N ASP A 265 -5.92 -0.55 20.04
CA ASP A 265 -5.28 -1.82 19.66
C ASP A 265 -6.27 -2.96 19.39
N ARG A 266 -7.56 -2.79 19.73
CA ARG A 266 -8.65 -3.70 19.39
C ARG A 266 -9.32 -3.36 18.05
N GLN A 267 -8.89 -2.30 17.40
CA GLN A 267 -9.47 -1.67 16.21
C GLN A 267 -10.86 -1.03 16.48
N GLN A 268 -11.13 -0.66 17.71
CA GLN A 268 -12.31 0.14 18.06
C GLN A 268 -12.01 1.62 17.86
N THR A 269 -12.97 2.35 17.28
CA THR A 269 -12.88 3.81 17.10
C THR A 269 -13.19 4.54 18.39
N SER A 270 -13.23 5.88 18.35
CA SER A 270 -13.69 6.70 19.47
C SER A 270 -15.20 6.54 19.77
N ILE A 271 -15.95 5.80 18.95
CA ILE A 271 -17.39 5.55 19.11
C ILE A 271 -17.59 4.08 19.49
N GLU A 272 -18.31 3.85 20.57
CA GLU A 272 -18.58 2.50 21.08
C GLU A 272 -19.34 1.65 20.04
N GLY A 273 -18.93 0.39 19.88
CA GLY A 273 -19.54 -0.54 18.91
C GLY A 273 -19.12 -0.32 17.46
N VAL A 274 -18.33 0.73 17.17
CA VAL A 274 -17.82 1.05 15.83
C VAL A 274 -16.34 0.72 15.74
N TYR A 275 -15.99 -0.14 14.80
CA TYR A 275 -14.63 -0.56 14.50
C TYR A 275 -14.17 -0.01 13.16
N ALA A 276 -12.88 0.19 12.97
CA ALA A 276 -12.33 0.60 11.68
C ALA A 276 -11.00 -0.11 11.41
N ALA A 277 -10.70 -0.36 10.12
CA ALA A 277 -9.45 -0.98 9.69
C ALA A 277 -9.14 -0.70 8.22
N GLY A 278 -7.89 -0.87 7.85
CA GLY A 278 -7.36 -0.71 6.49
C GLY A 278 -6.92 0.71 6.20
N ASP A 279 -6.87 1.04 4.93
CA ASP A 279 -6.27 2.29 4.43
C ASP A 279 -7.06 3.55 4.82
N CYS A 280 -8.24 3.43 5.44
CA CYS A 280 -8.92 4.55 6.08
C CYS A 280 -8.39 4.86 7.49
N CYS A 281 -7.50 4.02 8.06
CA CYS A 281 -7.01 4.13 9.43
C CYS A 281 -5.52 4.48 9.51
N VAL A 282 -5.14 5.08 10.62
CA VAL A 282 -3.73 5.13 11.06
C VAL A 282 -3.38 3.90 11.88
N ALA A 283 -2.09 3.61 11.99
CA ALA A 283 -1.58 2.52 12.81
C ALA A 283 -0.41 3.01 13.68
N ARG A 284 -0.23 2.41 14.87
CA ARG A 284 0.94 2.69 15.70
C ARG A 284 2.19 2.05 15.08
N HIS A 285 3.20 2.86 14.83
CA HIS A 285 4.52 2.39 14.41
C HIS A 285 5.28 1.83 15.62
N ARG A 286 5.74 0.58 15.53
CA ARG A 286 6.31 -0.13 16.69
C ARG A 286 7.61 0.46 17.22
N ILE A 287 8.41 1.07 16.36
CA ILE A 287 9.71 1.62 16.75
C ILE A 287 9.54 3.01 17.35
N SER A 288 8.92 3.95 16.64
CA SER A 288 8.72 5.32 17.13
C SER A 288 7.63 5.42 18.20
N GLY A 289 6.69 4.48 18.26
CA GLY A 289 5.52 4.56 19.11
C GLY A 289 4.44 5.54 18.62
N GLU A 290 4.71 6.27 17.55
CA GLU A 290 3.80 7.28 16.99
C GLU A 290 2.74 6.65 16.09
N LEU A 291 1.64 7.40 15.87
CA LEU A 291 0.65 7.05 14.84
C LEU A 291 1.20 7.42 13.47
N ALA A 292 1.11 6.48 12.54
CA ALA A 292 1.55 6.67 11.15
C ALA A 292 0.46 6.24 10.17
N TYR A 293 0.38 6.92 9.04
CA TYR A 293 -0.46 6.53 7.90
C TYR A 293 0.37 5.71 6.92
N VAL A 294 0.12 4.40 6.88
CA VAL A 294 0.87 3.45 6.03
C VAL A 294 -0.14 2.52 5.35
N PRO A 295 -0.70 2.93 4.20
CA PRO A 295 -1.72 2.18 3.47
C PRO A 295 -1.08 0.99 2.74
N LEU A 296 -1.11 -0.18 3.38
CA LEU A 296 -0.58 -1.44 2.85
C LEU A 296 -1.60 -2.56 3.02
N GLY A 297 -1.77 -3.39 2.00
CA GLY A 297 -2.69 -4.53 2.03
C GLY A 297 -2.44 -5.51 3.17
N THR A 298 -1.17 -5.70 3.57
CA THR A 298 -0.80 -6.51 4.74
C THR A 298 -1.33 -5.92 6.04
N THR A 299 -1.25 -4.59 6.20
CA THR A 299 -1.80 -3.86 7.35
C THR A 299 -3.31 -3.97 7.35
N ALA A 300 -3.98 -3.70 6.22
CA ALA A 300 -5.43 -3.75 6.07
C ALA A 300 -5.99 -5.13 6.47
N ASN A 301 -5.40 -6.22 5.96
CA ASN A 301 -5.82 -7.58 6.29
C ASN A 301 -5.61 -7.93 7.77
N ARG A 302 -4.49 -7.53 8.37
CA ARG A 302 -4.17 -7.80 9.78
C ARG A 302 -5.09 -7.02 10.71
N GLN A 303 -5.33 -5.72 10.45
CA GLN A 303 -6.28 -4.89 11.18
C GLN A 303 -7.70 -5.45 11.05
N GLY A 304 -8.16 -5.78 9.83
CA GLY A 304 -9.46 -6.38 9.58
C GLY A 304 -9.65 -7.71 10.34
N ARG A 305 -8.62 -8.55 10.40
CA ARG A 305 -8.64 -9.79 11.18
C ARG A 305 -8.80 -9.51 12.69
N VAL A 306 -8.17 -8.49 13.23
CA VAL A 306 -8.30 -8.10 14.65
C VAL A 306 -9.71 -7.57 14.91
N ALA A 307 -10.17 -6.60 14.09
CA ALA A 307 -11.53 -6.07 14.18
C ALA A 307 -12.58 -7.19 14.12
N GLY A 308 -12.49 -8.07 13.12
CA GLY A 308 -13.42 -9.19 12.96
C GLY A 308 -13.36 -10.20 14.11
N THR A 309 -12.20 -10.41 14.75
CA THR A 309 -12.11 -11.25 15.95
C THR A 309 -12.91 -10.62 17.10
N ASN A 310 -12.79 -9.33 17.30
CA ASN A 310 -13.46 -8.59 18.38
C ASN A 310 -14.95 -8.41 18.11
N LEU A 311 -15.33 -8.12 16.87
CA LEU A 311 -16.72 -8.09 16.40
C LEU A 311 -17.42 -9.45 16.59
N GLY A 312 -16.68 -10.55 16.42
CA GLY A 312 -17.15 -11.91 16.68
C GLY A 312 -17.09 -12.33 18.16
N GLY A 313 -16.89 -11.41 19.11
CA GLY A 313 -16.89 -11.66 20.55
C GLY A 313 -15.57 -12.21 21.10
N GLY A 314 -14.46 -12.02 20.38
CA GLY A 314 -13.11 -12.36 20.85
C GLY A 314 -12.40 -11.20 21.53
N ASP A 315 -11.11 -11.43 21.86
CA ASP A 315 -10.19 -10.43 22.42
C ASP A 315 -8.85 -10.51 21.69
N ALA A 316 -8.74 -9.82 20.56
CA ALA A 316 -7.52 -9.71 19.78
C ALA A 316 -6.99 -8.27 19.81
N ARG A 317 -5.65 -8.16 19.70
CA ARG A 317 -4.97 -6.87 19.67
C ARG A 317 -4.08 -6.75 18.45
N PHE A 318 -4.08 -5.57 17.86
CA PHE A 318 -3.20 -5.22 16.75
C PHE A 318 -1.88 -4.70 17.32
N PRO A 319 -0.77 -5.38 17.07
CA PRO A 319 0.51 -5.05 17.71
C PRO A 319 1.23 -3.86 17.06
N GLY A 320 0.64 -3.21 16.07
CA GLY A 320 1.26 -2.14 15.29
C GLY A 320 1.97 -2.63 14.03
N ILE A 321 2.72 -1.72 13.42
CA ILE A 321 3.39 -1.92 12.12
C ILE A 321 4.88 -1.56 12.19
N LEU A 322 5.64 -2.08 11.24
CA LEU A 322 7.02 -1.66 10.91
C LEU A 322 7.08 -0.91 9.56
N GLY A 323 5.99 -0.86 8.81
CA GLY A 323 5.98 -0.29 7.46
C GLY A 323 6.78 -1.12 6.44
N THR A 324 6.83 -2.44 6.64
CA THR A 324 7.57 -3.35 5.74
C THR A 324 6.93 -3.39 4.38
N ALA A 325 7.71 -3.09 3.33
CA ALA A 325 7.27 -3.08 1.95
C ALA A 325 8.36 -3.63 1.03
N VAL A 326 7.94 -4.23 -0.06
CA VAL A 326 8.81 -4.69 -1.15
C VAL A 326 8.22 -4.26 -2.48
N LEU A 327 9.07 -4.04 -3.45
CA LEU A 327 8.67 -3.84 -4.84
C LEU A 327 9.76 -4.35 -5.77
N LYS A 328 9.41 -4.49 -7.05
CA LYS A 328 10.31 -4.90 -8.11
C LYS A 328 10.16 -3.94 -9.30
N LEU A 329 11.30 -3.59 -9.88
CA LEU A 329 11.40 -2.87 -11.15
C LEU A 329 12.33 -3.68 -12.08
N CYS A 330 11.76 -4.41 -13.02
CA CYS A 330 12.52 -5.31 -13.91
C CYS A 330 13.47 -6.23 -13.13
N GLY A 331 14.78 -6.00 -13.23
CA GLY A 331 15.80 -6.77 -12.51
C GLY A 331 16.18 -6.22 -11.14
N VAL A 332 15.64 -5.07 -10.73
CA VAL A 332 15.97 -4.44 -9.45
C VAL A 332 14.86 -4.76 -8.43
N GLU A 333 15.26 -5.34 -7.31
CA GLU A 333 14.38 -5.62 -6.19
C GLU A 333 14.66 -4.66 -5.02
N ILE A 334 13.61 -4.16 -4.38
CA ILE A 334 13.68 -3.19 -3.30
C ILE A 334 12.92 -3.73 -2.11
N GLY A 335 13.53 -3.64 -0.93
CA GLY A 335 12.90 -3.96 0.34
C GLY A 335 13.18 -2.86 1.38
N MET A 336 12.19 -2.56 2.22
CA MET A 336 12.35 -1.60 3.30
C MET A 336 11.48 -1.95 4.50
N THR A 337 11.97 -1.66 5.70
CA THR A 337 11.27 -1.89 6.96
C THR A 337 11.81 -0.98 8.05
N GLY A 338 10.97 -0.56 8.98
CA GLY A 338 11.34 0.32 10.08
C GLY A 338 11.49 1.78 9.65
N LEU A 339 12.39 2.51 10.28
CA LEU A 339 12.65 3.93 10.10
C LEU A 339 13.93 4.14 9.27
N ASN A 340 13.93 5.09 8.35
CA ASN A 340 15.19 5.58 7.78
C ASN A 340 15.90 6.51 8.80
N LEU A 341 17.13 6.95 8.47
CA LEU A 341 17.92 7.75 9.40
C LEU A 341 17.22 9.05 9.82
N ALA A 342 16.60 9.75 8.86
CA ALA A 342 15.89 11.00 9.15
C ALA A 342 14.65 10.74 10.04
N GLU A 343 13.83 9.77 9.69
CA GLU A 343 12.68 9.36 10.48
C GLU A 343 13.06 8.91 11.91
N ALA A 344 14.21 8.24 12.06
CA ALA A 344 14.69 7.81 13.37
C ALA A 344 15.18 9.02 14.21
N LEU A 345 15.89 9.96 13.61
CA LEU A 345 16.30 11.20 14.28
C LEU A 345 15.09 12.06 14.67
N ASP A 346 14.10 12.20 13.78
CA ASP A 346 12.87 12.94 14.05
C ASP A 346 12.03 12.28 15.17
N ALA A 347 12.10 10.95 15.28
CA ALA A 347 11.47 10.20 16.38
C ALA A 347 12.27 10.28 17.71
N GLY A 348 13.40 11.01 17.74
CA GLY A 348 14.20 11.29 18.93
C GLY A 348 15.26 10.24 19.26
N PHE A 349 15.57 9.29 18.36
CA PHE A 349 16.66 8.34 18.54
C PHE A 349 18.02 8.98 18.22
N ASP A 350 19.06 8.66 18.98
CA ASP A 350 20.45 8.89 18.55
C ASP A 350 20.85 7.85 17.51
N ALA A 351 20.36 8.03 16.28
CA ALA A 351 20.45 7.05 15.22
C ALA A 351 21.73 7.20 14.37
N VAL A 352 22.20 6.06 13.88
CA VAL A 352 23.25 5.97 12.86
C VAL A 352 22.82 5.04 11.75
N ALA A 353 23.33 5.26 10.54
CA ALA A 353 23.11 4.37 9.41
C ALA A 353 24.44 3.90 8.85
N ASN A 354 24.50 2.66 8.40
CA ASN A 354 25.63 2.09 7.67
C ASN A 354 25.10 1.42 6.40
N THR A 355 25.75 1.71 5.27
CA THR A 355 25.45 1.08 3.99
C THR A 355 26.60 0.19 3.56
N ILE A 356 26.30 -1.05 3.19
CA ILE A 356 27.27 -1.98 2.62
C ILE A 356 26.90 -2.34 1.20
N THR A 357 27.89 -2.78 0.44
CA THR A 357 27.72 -3.43 -0.87
C THR A 357 28.17 -4.87 -0.75
N SER A 358 27.34 -5.79 -1.24
CA SER A 358 27.58 -7.22 -1.24
C SER A 358 27.04 -7.86 -2.52
N SER A 359 26.89 -9.17 -2.54
CA SER A 359 26.33 -9.93 -3.66
C SER A 359 25.08 -10.71 -3.26
N THR A 360 24.17 -10.92 -4.21
CA THR A 360 22.91 -11.66 -3.97
C THR A 360 23.13 -13.14 -3.71
N THR A 361 24.21 -13.70 -4.31
CA THR A 361 24.63 -15.12 -4.23
C THR A 361 26.12 -15.20 -3.97
N ALA A 362 26.72 -16.37 -3.90
CA ALA A 362 28.18 -16.49 -3.85
C ALA A 362 28.81 -15.79 -5.09
N GLY A 363 29.83 -14.95 -4.89
CA GLY A 363 30.38 -14.08 -5.92
C GLY A 363 30.90 -14.78 -7.17
N TYR A 364 31.21 -16.08 -7.09
CA TYR A 364 31.58 -16.93 -8.24
C TYR A 364 30.37 -17.58 -8.92
N TYR A 365 29.16 -17.43 -8.38
CA TYR A 365 27.97 -18.05 -8.96
C TYR A 365 27.48 -17.22 -10.18
N PRO A 366 27.10 -17.87 -11.31
CA PRO A 366 26.85 -17.18 -12.57
C PRO A 366 25.76 -16.10 -12.53
N THR A 367 24.79 -16.21 -11.63
CA THR A 367 23.68 -15.24 -11.46
C THR A 367 23.93 -14.29 -10.31
N SER A 368 25.18 -14.13 -9.89
CA SER A 368 25.53 -13.18 -8.81
C SER A 368 25.36 -11.74 -9.30
N GLU A 369 24.55 -10.99 -8.58
CA GLU A 369 24.28 -9.57 -8.82
C GLU A 369 24.64 -8.76 -7.57
N GLN A 370 24.79 -7.46 -7.75
CA GLN A 370 25.04 -6.56 -6.64
C GLN A 370 23.80 -6.39 -5.76
N VAL A 371 24.01 -6.29 -4.46
CA VAL A 371 23.01 -5.86 -3.49
C VAL A 371 23.63 -4.84 -2.54
N ARG A 372 22.89 -3.79 -2.24
CA ARG A 372 23.24 -2.79 -1.23
C ARG A 372 22.23 -2.86 -0.09
N VAL A 373 22.74 -2.79 1.13
CA VAL A 373 21.92 -2.84 2.34
C VAL A 373 22.31 -1.67 3.23
N THR A 374 21.33 -0.88 3.62
CA THR A 374 21.47 0.15 4.66
C THR A 374 20.79 -0.34 5.92
N MET A 375 21.52 -0.43 7.01
CA MET A 375 21.01 -0.72 8.34
C MET A 375 21.00 0.55 9.17
N VAL A 376 19.89 0.81 9.89
CA VAL A 376 19.76 1.93 10.83
C VAL A 376 19.66 1.38 12.24
N ALA A 377 20.49 1.90 13.13
CA ALA A 377 20.53 1.46 14.53
C ALA A 377 20.68 2.65 15.49
N GLU A 378 20.27 2.47 16.73
CA GLU A 378 20.45 3.43 17.81
C GLU A 378 21.89 3.34 18.35
N ARG A 379 22.57 4.48 18.41
CA ARG A 379 23.93 4.56 18.97
C ARG A 379 23.92 4.19 20.46
N GLY A 380 24.92 3.46 20.89
CA GLY A 380 25.08 3.05 22.27
C GLY A 380 24.31 1.79 22.68
N THR A 381 23.07 1.61 22.25
CA THR A 381 22.31 0.37 22.50
C THR A 381 22.49 -0.66 21.40
N GLY A 382 22.80 -0.23 20.19
CA GLY A 382 22.84 -1.08 19.01
C GLY A 382 21.46 -1.56 18.53
N ARG A 383 20.36 -1.12 19.15
CA ARG A 383 19.00 -1.51 18.77
C ARG A 383 18.73 -1.17 17.32
N LEU A 384 18.21 -2.13 16.56
CA LEU A 384 17.82 -1.93 15.16
C LEU A 384 16.61 -1.03 15.07
N LEU A 385 16.64 -0.06 14.16
CA LEU A 385 15.57 0.90 13.89
C LEU A 385 15.02 0.79 12.47
N GLY A 386 15.82 0.31 11.50
CA GLY A 386 15.39 0.16 10.12
C GLY A 386 16.38 -0.59 9.25
N CYS A 387 15.87 -1.05 8.11
CA CYS A 387 16.67 -1.69 7.07
C CYS A 387 16.09 -1.36 5.69
N PHE A 388 17.00 -1.10 4.72
CA PHE A 388 16.68 -0.79 3.34
C PHE A 388 17.61 -1.60 2.44
N ILE A 389 17.04 -2.20 1.38
CA ILE A 389 17.77 -3.08 0.48
C ILE A 389 17.40 -2.71 -0.95
N VAL A 390 18.41 -2.59 -1.82
CA VAL A 390 18.25 -2.48 -3.27
C VAL A 390 19.27 -3.40 -3.93
N GLY A 391 18.84 -4.21 -4.89
CA GLY A 391 19.74 -5.11 -5.59
C GLY A 391 19.05 -6.05 -6.57
N GLY A 392 19.79 -7.02 -7.07
CA GLY A 392 19.30 -8.05 -7.98
C GLY A 392 18.38 -9.07 -7.31
N ALA A 393 18.12 -10.17 -8.01
CA ALA A 393 17.17 -11.19 -7.63
C ALA A 393 17.41 -11.77 -6.21
N GLY A 394 16.35 -11.88 -5.41
CA GLY A 394 16.36 -12.36 -4.03
C GLY A 394 16.70 -11.28 -2.98
N SER A 395 16.95 -10.03 -3.40
CA SER A 395 17.23 -8.92 -2.48
C SER A 395 16.02 -8.53 -1.65
N ALA A 396 14.85 -8.37 -2.26
CA ALA A 396 13.64 -7.89 -1.57
C ALA A 396 13.22 -8.82 -0.42
N LYS A 397 13.28 -10.13 -0.58
CA LYS A 397 12.84 -11.07 0.45
C LYS A 397 13.77 -11.15 1.67
N ARG A 398 15.01 -10.67 1.57
CA ARG A 398 15.90 -10.52 2.73
C ARG A 398 15.38 -9.54 3.76
N ILE A 399 14.52 -8.59 3.34
CA ILE A 399 13.90 -7.62 4.26
C ILE A 399 13.08 -8.30 5.36
N ASP A 400 12.53 -9.50 5.14
CA ASP A 400 11.77 -10.23 6.16
C ASP A 400 12.63 -10.67 7.34
N THR A 401 13.93 -10.93 7.11
CA THR A 401 14.90 -11.20 8.19
C THR A 401 15.07 -9.94 9.05
N ALA A 402 15.31 -8.80 8.43
CA ALA A 402 15.41 -7.52 9.14
C ALA A 402 14.10 -7.16 9.84
N ALA A 403 12.94 -7.35 9.20
CA ALA A 403 11.63 -7.11 9.80
C ALA A 403 11.41 -8.01 11.04
N THR A 404 11.85 -9.27 10.99
CA THR A 404 11.78 -10.18 12.13
C THR A 404 12.69 -9.71 13.27
N ALA A 405 13.89 -9.26 12.96
CA ALA A 405 14.81 -8.71 13.94
C ALA A 405 14.26 -7.44 14.61
N LEU A 406 13.74 -6.49 13.82
CA LEU A 406 13.07 -5.28 14.31
C LEU A 406 11.84 -5.60 15.16
N TRP A 407 11.07 -6.60 14.76
CA TRP A 407 9.88 -7.05 15.52
C TRP A 407 10.22 -7.56 16.90
N ASN A 408 11.37 -8.20 17.04
CA ASN A 408 11.89 -8.74 18.30
C ASN A 408 12.85 -7.78 19.01
N GLU A 409 12.97 -6.54 18.55
CA GLU A 409 13.81 -5.49 19.15
C GLU A 409 15.29 -5.90 19.28
N MET A 410 15.79 -6.67 18.30
CA MET A 410 17.18 -7.13 18.28
C MET A 410 18.15 -5.96 18.09
N THR A 411 19.38 -6.16 18.56
CA THR A 411 20.50 -5.29 18.22
C THR A 411 21.17 -5.71 16.90
N ALA A 412 21.92 -4.82 16.28
CA ALA A 412 22.70 -5.11 15.08
C ALA A 412 23.69 -6.27 15.35
N GLU A 413 24.38 -6.25 16.50
CA GLU A 413 25.30 -7.32 16.92
C GLU A 413 24.58 -8.67 17.06
N ALA A 414 23.39 -8.70 17.69
CA ALA A 414 22.62 -9.92 17.83
C ALA A 414 22.14 -10.45 16.48
N LEU A 415 21.77 -9.58 15.53
CA LEU A 415 21.37 -9.99 14.19
C LEU A 415 22.54 -10.56 13.39
N ALA A 416 23.76 -9.99 13.53
CA ALA A 416 24.97 -10.48 12.87
C ALA A 416 25.32 -11.93 13.26
N GLU A 417 24.97 -12.34 14.49
CA GLU A 417 25.22 -13.69 15.03
C GLU A 417 24.12 -14.72 14.69
N VAL A 418 23.05 -14.31 13.99
CA VAL A 418 21.98 -15.24 13.61
C VAL A 418 22.50 -16.26 12.59
N ASP A 419 22.26 -17.54 12.83
CA ASP A 419 22.58 -18.65 11.92
C ASP A 419 21.67 -18.62 10.69
N LEU A 420 22.04 -17.77 9.70
CA LEU A 420 21.33 -17.66 8.44
C LEU A 420 21.81 -18.74 7.46
N SER A 421 20.89 -19.18 6.60
CA SER A 421 21.17 -20.25 5.64
C SER A 421 22.15 -19.82 4.56
N TYR A 422 23.03 -20.74 4.16
CA TYR A 422 23.97 -20.57 3.07
C TYR A 422 23.91 -21.73 2.08
N ALA A 423 23.85 -21.38 0.79
CA ALA A 423 24.31 -22.20 -0.30
C ALA A 423 24.63 -21.28 -1.51
N PRO A 424 25.60 -21.63 -2.39
CA PRO A 424 26.06 -20.75 -3.46
C PRO A 424 24.96 -20.08 -4.31
N PRO A 425 23.84 -20.75 -4.66
CA PRO A 425 22.79 -20.16 -5.47
C PRO A 425 21.88 -19.16 -4.70
N PHE A 426 21.96 -19.07 -3.37
CA PHE A 426 21.01 -18.33 -2.55
C PHE A 426 21.63 -17.19 -1.75
N SER A 427 22.88 -17.31 -1.32
CA SER A 427 23.58 -16.29 -0.53
C SER A 427 25.09 -16.47 -0.62
N PRO A 428 25.91 -15.42 -0.42
CA PRO A 428 27.29 -15.56 0.01
C PRO A 428 27.33 -16.19 1.42
N VAL A 429 28.51 -16.66 1.85
CA VAL A 429 28.70 -17.30 3.20
C VAL A 429 28.22 -16.38 4.33
N TRP A 430 28.50 -15.08 4.19
CA TRP A 430 27.96 -14.05 5.06
C TRP A 430 26.82 -13.36 4.32
N ASP A 431 25.59 -13.56 4.78
CA ASP A 431 24.44 -12.88 4.17
C ASP A 431 24.59 -11.36 4.26
N PRO A 432 24.22 -10.59 3.24
CA PRO A 432 24.26 -9.13 3.26
C PRO A 432 23.61 -8.48 4.49
N ILE A 433 22.58 -9.10 5.06
CA ILE A 433 21.94 -8.63 6.29
C ILE A 433 22.87 -8.74 7.50
N SER A 434 23.68 -9.82 7.58
CA SER A 434 24.61 -10.01 8.69
C SER A 434 25.85 -9.10 8.58
N ILE A 435 26.19 -8.67 7.35
CA ILE A 435 27.34 -7.77 7.12
C ILE A 435 26.96 -6.32 7.44
N ALA A 436 25.73 -5.93 7.14
CA ALA A 436 25.25 -4.55 7.28
C ALA A 436 25.15 -4.10 8.73
#